data_0fad3c04f1d7e4a63d4a8ab2c1438da8
#
_entry.id   0fad3c04f1d7e4a63d4a8ab2c1438da8
#
_cell.length_a   1.000
_cell.length_b   1.000
_cell.length_c   1.000
_cell.angle_alpha   90.00
_cell.angle_beta   90.00
_cell.angle_gamma   90.00
#
_symmetry.space_group_name_H-M   'P 1'
#
loop_
_entity.id
_entity.type
_entity.pdbx_description
1 polymer ?
#
loop_
_entity_poly.entity_id
_entity_poly.type
_entity_poly.pdbx_seq_one_letter_code
_entity_poly.pdbx_strand_id
1 'polypeptide(L)'
;MKYQQSEEDYLEKILMLSEDKQNIHSIDIANEMGFSKPSVSIAMHKLADKGLINMEKNGVITLTNEGYKKASAVYERHKVISEFFMSIGISKETALEDACEIEHFISEETFNAIKNFKK
;
A
#
# COMPACT_ATOMS: atom_id res chain seq x y z
N MET A 1 -15.51 -0.88 4.12
CA MET A 1 -14.24 -0.98 4.83
C MET A 1 -13.29 -1.95 4.19
N LYS A 2 -13.70 -3.22 4.04
CA LYS A 2 -12.83 -4.20 3.39
C LYS A 2 -12.44 -3.82 1.96
N TYR A 3 -13.38 -3.26 1.22
CA TYR A 3 -13.10 -2.87 -0.17
C TYR A 3 -12.08 -1.76 -0.25
N GLN A 4 -12.18 -0.78 0.64
CA GLN A 4 -11.24 0.32 0.70
C GLN A 4 -9.86 -0.17 1.11
N GLN A 5 -9.81 -1.09 2.08
CA GLN A 5 -8.56 -1.67 2.51
C GLN A 5 -7.85 -2.40 1.38
N SER A 6 -8.60 -3.20 0.60
CA SER A 6 -8.01 -3.93 -0.52
C SER A 6 -7.44 -2.99 -1.57
N GLU A 7 -8.19 -1.92 -1.88
CA GLU A 7 -7.73 -0.92 -2.85
C GLU A 7 -6.43 -0.27 -2.37
N GLU A 8 -6.38 0.12 -1.11
CA GLU A 8 -5.19 0.75 -0.53
C GLU A 8 -4.00 -0.20 -0.51
N ASP A 9 -4.25 -1.48 -0.17
CA ASP A 9 -3.19 -2.49 -0.17
C ASP A 9 -2.57 -2.65 -1.55
N TYR A 10 -3.40 -2.73 -2.59
CA TYR A 10 -2.90 -2.87 -3.94
C TYR A 10 -2.08 -1.65 -4.36
N LEU A 11 -2.60 -0.46 -4.10
CA LEU A 11 -1.90 0.77 -4.46
C LEU A 11 -0.57 0.89 -3.72
N GLU A 12 -0.55 0.55 -2.45
CA GLU A 12 0.67 0.57 -1.66
C GLU A 12 1.69 -0.41 -2.21
N LYS A 13 1.25 -1.63 -2.56
CA LYS A 13 2.15 -2.64 -3.12
C LYS A 13 2.73 -2.20 -4.45
N ILE A 14 1.94 -1.58 -5.30
CA ILE A 14 2.43 -1.06 -6.57
C ILE A 14 3.52 -0.03 -6.32
N LEU A 15 3.30 0.89 -5.37
CA LEU A 15 4.29 1.90 -5.05
C LEU A 15 5.57 1.27 -4.50
N MET A 16 5.44 0.34 -3.56
CA MET A 16 6.60 -0.32 -2.98
C MET A 16 7.40 -1.11 -4.01
N LEU A 17 6.72 -1.85 -4.87
CA LEU A 17 7.39 -2.62 -5.92
C LEU A 17 8.08 -1.71 -6.92
N SER A 18 7.49 -0.56 -7.22
CA SER A 18 8.06 0.37 -8.20
C SER A 18 9.36 1.01 -7.71
N GLU A 19 9.63 0.97 -6.42
CA GLU A 19 10.90 1.46 -5.88
C GLU A 19 12.05 0.52 -6.19
N ASP A 20 11.76 -0.78 -6.30
CA ASP A 20 12.80 -1.80 -6.48
C ASP A 20 12.84 -2.37 -7.89
N LYS A 21 11.79 -2.18 -8.67
CA LYS A 21 11.66 -2.84 -9.96
C LYS A 21 10.99 -1.93 -10.97
N GLN A 22 11.49 -1.95 -12.19
CA GLN A 22 10.83 -1.29 -13.32
C GLN A 22 9.85 -2.26 -13.96
N ASN A 23 8.86 -1.73 -14.66
CA ASN A 23 7.93 -2.54 -15.46
C ASN A 23 7.16 -3.56 -14.60
N ILE A 24 6.36 -3.05 -13.67
CA ILE A 24 5.55 -3.90 -12.80
C ILE A 24 4.36 -4.46 -13.59
N HIS A 25 4.11 -5.75 -13.43
CA HIS A 25 2.98 -6.46 -14.05
C HIS A 25 2.08 -7.04 -12.98
N SER A 26 0.87 -7.46 -13.37
CA SER A 26 -0.07 -8.11 -12.44
C SER A 26 0.54 -9.31 -11.74
N ILE A 27 1.39 -10.07 -12.44
CA ILE A 27 2.02 -11.24 -11.85
C ILE A 27 2.94 -10.86 -10.68
N ASP A 28 3.63 -9.73 -10.78
CA ASP A 28 4.49 -9.27 -9.71
C ASP A 28 3.68 -8.98 -8.45
N ILE A 29 2.52 -8.35 -8.63
CA ILE A 29 1.62 -8.03 -7.53
C ILE A 29 1.04 -9.31 -6.93
N ALA A 30 0.62 -10.24 -7.78
CA ALA A 30 0.06 -11.52 -7.32
C ALA A 30 1.08 -12.29 -6.48
N ASN A 31 2.33 -12.34 -6.93
CA ASN A 31 3.39 -13.03 -6.20
C ASN A 31 3.67 -12.37 -4.87
N GLU A 32 3.71 -11.03 -4.85
CA GLU A 32 4.02 -10.29 -3.62
C GLU A 32 2.91 -10.46 -2.58
N MET A 33 1.66 -10.46 -3.01
CA MET A 33 0.51 -10.51 -2.09
C MET A 33 0.02 -11.93 -1.80
N GLY A 34 0.50 -12.91 -2.54
CA GLY A 34 0.06 -14.29 -2.37
C GLY A 34 -1.36 -14.53 -2.88
N PHE A 35 -1.81 -13.73 -3.83
CA PHE A 35 -3.16 -13.84 -4.41
C PHE A 35 -3.08 -14.50 -5.78
N SER A 36 -4.20 -15.03 -6.25
CA SER A 36 -4.27 -15.66 -7.56
C SER A 36 -4.19 -14.62 -8.68
N LYS A 37 -3.65 -15.04 -9.82
CA LYS A 37 -3.56 -14.14 -10.99
C LYS A 37 -4.91 -13.58 -11.42
N PRO A 38 -5.98 -14.41 -11.52
CA PRO A 38 -7.28 -13.87 -11.91
C PRO A 38 -7.81 -12.83 -10.94
N SER A 39 -7.64 -13.04 -9.64
CA SER A 39 -8.09 -12.07 -8.62
C SER A 39 -7.38 -10.74 -8.77
N VAL A 40 -6.06 -10.78 -8.97
CA VAL A 40 -5.28 -9.56 -9.13
C VAL A 40 -5.63 -8.86 -10.44
N SER A 41 -5.84 -9.62 -11.51
CA SER A 41 -6.22 -9.04 -12.80
C SER A 41 -7.54 -8.26 -12.67
N ILE A 42 -8.53 -8.84 -12.01
CA ILE A 42 -9.81 -8.17 -11.78
C ILE A 42 -9.61 -6.88 -10.97
N ALA A 43 -8.81 -6.96 -9.92
CA ALA A 43 -8.53 -5.79 -9.08
C ALA A 43 -7.83 -4.69 -9.88
N MET A 44 -6.87 -5.05 -10.73
CA MET A 44 -6.15 -4.07 -11.54
C MET A 44 -7.08 -3.38 -12.53
N HIS A 45 -7.98 -4.12 -13.15
CA HIS A 45 -8.94 -3.51 -14.07
C HIS A 45 -9.87 -2.53 -13.33
N LYS A 46 -10.28 -2.88 -12.11
CA LYS A 46 -11.10 -1.97 -11.30
C LYS A 46 -10.34 -0.70 -10.94
N LEU A 47 -9.07 -0.81 -10.59
CA LEU A 47 -8.25 0.34 -10.27
C LEU A 47 -8.05 1.23 -11.50
N ALA A 48 -7.87 0.62 -12.66
CA ALA A 48 -7.73 1.37 -13.91
C ALA A 48 -9.02 2.11 -14.23
N ASP A 49 -10.18 1.45 -14.04
CA ASP A 49 -11.47 2.07 -14.27
C ASP A 49 -11.71 3.28 -13.36
N LYS A 50 -11.16 3.25 -12.16
CA LYS A 50 -11.25 4.35 -11.21
C LYS A 50 -10.23 5.45 -11.47
N GLY A 51 -9.35 5.27 -12.45
CA GLY A 51 -8.33 6.27 -12.77
C GLY A 51 -7.17 6.29 -11.80
N LEU A 52 -6.92 5.18 -11.08
CA LEU A 52 -5.85 5.13 -10.09
C LEU A 52 -4.58 4.52 -10.64
N ILE A 53 -4.69 3.70 -11.68
CA ILE A 53 -3.52 3.12 -12.36
C ILE A 53 -3.72 3.20 -13.86
N ASN A 54 -2.60 3.11 -14.58
CA ASN A 54 -2.58 2.92 -16.03
C ASN A 54 -2.14 1.50 -16.31
N MET A 55 -2.82 0.84 -17.25
CA MET A 55 -2.41 -0.48 -17.73
C MET A 55 -2.02 -0.32 -19.20
N GLU A 56 -0.74 -0.50 -19.49
CA GLU A 56 -0.25 -0.35 -20.85
C GLU A 56 -0.49 -1.62 -21.67
N LYS A 57 -0.34 -1.52 -22.98
CA LYS A 57 -0.61 -2.65 -23.86
C LYS A 57 0.27 -3.85 -23.55
N ASN A 58 1.50 -3.61 -23.12
CA ASN A 58 2.42 -4.69 -22.75
C ASN A 58 2.21 -5.20 -21.33
N GLY A 59 1.15 -4.73 -20.65
CA GLY A 59 0.82 -5.18 -19.31
C GLY A 59 1.50 -4.44 -18.18
N VAL A 60 2.33 -3.46 -18.50
CA VAL A 60 3.00 -2.67 -17.46
C VAL A 60 1.97 -1.81 -16.73
N ILE A 61 2.06 -1.81 -15.40
CA ILE A 61 1.15 -1.08 -14.54
C ILE A 61 1.91 0.10 -13.92
N THR A 62 1.32 1.29 -14.00
CA THR A 62 1.89 2.48 -13.38
C THR A 62 0.80 3.21 -12.61
N LEU A 63 1.19 3.96 -11.58
CA LEU A 63 0.24 4.77 -10.81
C LEU A 63 -0.05 6.07 -11.55
N THR A 64 -1.33 6.47 -11.56
CA THR A 64 -1.69 7.83 -11.99
C THR A 64 -1.36 8.80 -10.86
N ASN A 65 -1.51 10.10 -11.09
CA ASN A 65 -1.32 11.09 -10.02
C ASN A 65 -2.25 10.81 -8.84
N GLU A 66 -3.51 10.46 -9.12
CA GLU A 66 -4.46 10.14 -8.05
C GLU A 66 -4.07 8.88 -7.31
N GLY A 67 -3.66 7.85 -8.04
CA GLY A 67 -3.20 6.60 -7.44
C GLY A 67 -1.96 6.81 -6.59
N TYR A 68 -1.03 7.62 -7.08
CA TYR A 68 0.18 7.92 -6.33
C TYR A 68 -0.13 8.64 -5.01
N LYS A 69 -1.05 9.59 -5.04
CA LYS A 69 -1.45 10.30 -3.82
C LYS A 69 -2.01 9.33 -2.77
N LYS A 70 -2.90 8.45 -3.19
CA LYS A 70 -3.50 7.47 -2.28
C LYS A 70 -2.45 6.48 -1.77
N ALA A 71 -1.62 5.97 -2.66
CA ALA A 71 -0.59 5.02 -2.29
C ALA A 71 0.42 5.63 -1.32
N SER A 72 0.83 6.88 -1.59
CA SER A 72 1.79 7.59 -0.74
C SER A 72 1.24 7.83 0.66
N ALA A 73 -0.04 8.17 0.75
CA ALA A 73 -0.65 8.42 2.06
C ALA A 73 -0.65 7.17 2.93
N VAL A 74 -1.01 6.02 2.33
CA VAL A 74 -1.00 4.76 3.05
C VAL A 74 0.43 4.35 3.42
N TYR A 75 1.35 4.51 2.48
CA TYR A 75 2.75 4.15 2.70
C TYR A 75 3.38 5.01 3.80
N GLU A 76 3.04 6.30 3.85
CA GLU A 76 3.52 7.17 4.93
C GLU A 76 3.01 6.67 6.28
N ARG A 77 1.72 6.30 6.35
CA ARG A 77 1.16 5.75 7.59
C ARG A 77 1.91 4.50 8.02
N HIS A 78 2.17 3.63 7.07
CA HIS A 78 2.90 2.40 7.35
C HIS A 78 4.26 2.69 7.98
N LYS A 79 5.03 3.57 7.36
CA LYS A 79 6.36 3.92 7.85
C LYS A 79 6.32 4.55 9.24
N VAL A 80 5.46 5.55 9.41
CA VAL A 80 5.38 6.30 10.67
C VAL A 80 4.95 5.38 11.81
N ILE A 81 3.92 4.56 11.58
CA ILE A 81 3.40 3.69 12.63
C ILE A 81 4.42 2.62 13.00
N SER A 82 5.03 1.97 12.00
CA SER A 82 6.00 0.91 12.29
C SER A 82 7.23 1.47 13.01
N GLU A 83 7.69 2.65 12.62
CA GLU A 83 8.83 3.29 13.29
C GLU A 83 8.49 3.65 14.72
N PHE A 84 7.28 4.15 14.95
CA PHE A 84 6.84 4.45 16.31
C PHE A 84 6.83 3.20 17.18
N PHE A 85 6.28 2.11 16.67
CA PHE A 85 6.24 0.86 17.43
C PHE A 85 7.65 0.36 17.76
N MET A 86 8.56 0.43 16.79
CA MET A 86 9.94 0.04 17.05
C MET A 86 10.59 0.94 18.11
N SER A 87 10.24 2.21 18.10
CA SER A 87 10.83 3.16 19.06
C SER A 87 10.41 2.89 20.50
N ILE A 88 9.27 2.23 20.70
CA ILE A 88 8.81 1.88 22.07
C ILE A 88 9.16 0.44 22.43
N GLY A 89 9.98 -0.22 21.62
CA GLY A 89 10.52 -1.53 21.99
C GLY A 89 9.90 -2.74 21.30
N ILE A 90 9.02 -2.51 20.33
CA ILE A 90 8.40 -3.62 19.62
C ILE A 90 9.38 -4.08 18.52
N SER A 91 9.49 -5.40 18.34
CA SER A 91 10.39 -5.95 17.33
C SER A 91 9.97 -5.48 15.94
N LYS A 92 10.94 -5.41 15.03
CA LYS A 92 10.68 -4.97 13.66
C LYS A 92 9.59 -5.80 13.00
N GLU A 93 9.66 -7.12 13.17
CA GLU A 93 8.71 -8.03 12.54
C GLU A 93 7.28 -7.72 13.00
N THR A 94 7.07 -7.65 14.33
CA THR A 94 5.76 -7.36 14.88
C THR A 94 5.30 -5.95 14.52
N ALA A 95 6.21 -4.98 14.57
CA ALA A 95 5.88 -3.59 14.25
C ALA A 95 5.37 -3.46 12.82
N LEU A 96 6.02 -4.14 11.88
CA LEU A 96 5.60 -4.11 10.47
C LEU A 96 4.24 -4.78 10.28
N GLU A 97 4.02 -5.93 10.93
CA GLU A 97 2.76 -6.64 10.83
C GLU A 97 1.61 -5.79 11.39
N ASP A 98 1.79 -5.25 12.59
CA ASP A 98 0.74 -4.45 13.22
C ASP A 98 0.46 -3.16 12.46
N ALA A 99 1.51 -2.50 11.95
CA ALA A 99 1.33 -1.30 11.14
C ALA A 99 0.51 -1.59 9.89
N CYS A 100 0.78 -2.73 9.25
CA CYS A 100 0.04 -3.15 8.06
C CYS A 100 -1.44 -3.31 8.35
N GLU A 101 -1.78 -3.79 9.56
CA GLU A 101 -3.18 -3.98 9.95
C GLU A 101 -3.87 -2.66 10.25
N ILE A 102 -3.24 -1.80 11.06
CA ILE A 102 -3.95 -0.62 11.58
C ILE A 102 -3.86 0.62 10.66
N GLU A 103 -2.96 0.64 9.70
CA GLU A 103 -2.77 1.84 8.87
C GLU A 103 -4.02 2.23 8.09
N HIS A 104 -4.88 1.28 7.80
CA HIS A 104 -6.12 1.52 7.06
C HIS A 104 -7.28 2.00 7.93
N PHE A 105 -7.18 1.81 9.24
CA PHE A 105 -8.29 2.06 10.16
C PHE A 105 -8.03 3.16 11.17
N ILE A 106 -6.78 3.54 11.34
CA ILE A 106 -6.41 4.55 12.33
C ILE A 106 -6.95 5.92 11.90
N SER A 107 -7.47 6.68 12.88
CA SER A 107 -7.98 8.01 12.60
C SER A 107 -6.83 8.97 12.29
N GLU A 108 -7.16 10.08 11.63
CA GLU A 108 -6.17 11.11 11.37
C GLU A 108 -5.62 11.70 12.66
N GLU A 109 -6.50 11.90 13.64
CA GLU A 109 -6.07 12.45 14.93
C GLU A 109 -5.03 11.56 15.59
N THR A 110 -5.29 10.26 15.66
CA THR A 110 -4.35 9.31 16.28
C THR A 110 -3.06 9.21 15.45
N PHE A 111 -3.19 9.17 14.13
CA PHE A 111 -2.01 9.12 13.27
C PHE A 111 -1.12 10.34 13.47
N ASN A 112 -1.72 11.53 13.50
CA ASN A 112 -0.96 12.76 13.69
C ASN A 112 -0.30 12.81 15.06
N ALA A 113 -0.97 12.30 16.09
CA ALA A 113 -0.38 12.24 17.43
C ALA A 113 0.85 11.33 17.44
N ILE A 114 0.77 10.19 16.77
CA ILE A 114 1.91 9.28 16.65
C ILE A 114 3.04 9.93 15.86
N LYS A 115 2.72 10.56 14.74
CA LYS A 115 3.69 11.20 13.88
C LYS A 115 4.47 12.30 14.59
N ASN A 116 3.78 13.05 15.45
CA ASN A 116 4.38 14.18 16.16
C ASN A 116 4.91 13.82 17.54
N PHE A 117 4.81 12.55 17.92
CA PHE A 117 5.28 12.12 19.24
C PHE A 117 6.80 12.19 19.30
N LYS A 118 7.29 12.87 20.34
CA LYS A 118 8.72 12.99 20.58
C LYS A 118 9.07 12.41 21.93
N LYS A 119 10.05 11.54 21.95
CA LYS A 119 10.52 10.94 23.20
C LYS A 119 11.35 11.92 23.99
#